data_34dcbe97c8833b2ad752ce0ae1d97ed0
#
_entry.id   34dcbe97c8833b2ad752ce0ae1d97ed0
#
_cell.length_a   1.000
_cell.length_b   1.000
_cell.length_c   1.000
_cell.angle_alpha   90.00
_cell.angle_beta   90.00
_cell.angle_gamma   90.00
#
_symmetry.space_group_name_H-M   'P 1'
#
loop_
_entity.id
_entity.type
_entity.pdbx_description
1 polymer ?
#
loop_
_entity_poly.entity_id
_entity_poly.type
_entity_poly.pdbx_seq_one_letter_code
_entity_poly.pdbx_strand_id
1 'polypeptide(L)'
;ETVKPEKGRLRLSYKGDFSLTKADLTDYNLMNANEKIKFEELAGLYTDLTNDPLNQLRLDNLRNERLKEVARGVDTYWLSEPLRTGFVQKHNVYADGGEEKIRYGLGLTYGNTEGVMKESSRQTLSGNLDLIYRTGKFQFSNKLTIDYLETSDPVVSFSEYALANPYYRKYNADGGVDKYLYVPENDDEAPVPNPLWNARLSNYDRGDEFGFTNNFIAEWFATTDLRARAKFGVTKTT
;
A
#
# COMPACT_ATOMS: atom_id res chain seq x y z
N GLU A 1 3.57 11.27 -20.35
CA GLU A 1 3.86 12.08 -21.57
C GLU A 1 3.05 13.38 -21.50
N THR A 2 3.71 14.53 -21.69
CA THR A 2 3.04 15.83 -21.61
C THR A 2 2.43 16.16 -22.97
N VAL A 3 1.13 16.05 -23.09
CA VAL A 3 0.40 16.44 -24.30
C VAL A 3 0.36 17.96 -24.37
N LYS A 4 0.83 18.55 -25.48
CA LYS A 4 0.69 19.99 -25.71
C LYS A 4 -0.70 20.28 -26.31
N PRO A 5 -1.42 21.33 -25.83
CA PRO A 5 -2.71 21.69 -26.41
C PRO A 5 -2.57 22.01 -27.91
N GLU A 6 -3.47 21.45 -28.70
CA GLU A 6 -3.48 21.64 -30.15
C GLU A 6 -4.44 22.77 -30.55
N LYS A 7 -4.21 23.31 -31.75
CA LYS A 7 -5.13 24.27 -32.37
C LYS A 7 -6.41 23.57 -32.82
N GLY A 8 -7.56 24.12 -32.49
CA GLY A 8 -8.83 23.58 -32.95
C GLY A 8 -9.99 23.90 -32.01
N ARG A 9 -11.16 23.35 -32.31
CA ARG A 9 -12.32 23.38 -31.41
C ARG A 9 -12.03 22.67 -30.12
N LEU A 10 -12.77 23.00 -29.07
CA LEU A 10 -12.69 22.26 -27.80
C LEU A 10 -12.85 20.75 -28.05
N ARG A 11 -11.87 20.00 -27.62
CA ARG A 11 -11.88 18.52 -27.59
C ARG A 11 -11.92 18.06 -26.15
N LEU A 12 -12.74 17.09 -25.88
CA LEU A 12 -12.84 16.44 -24.58
C LEU A 12 -12.48 14.97 -24.77
N SER A 13 -11.59 14.47 -23.94
CA SER A 13 -11.21 13.07 -23.91
C SER A 13 -11.35 12.52 -22.49
N TYR A 14 -11.77 11.26 -22.41
CA TYR A 14 -11.81 10.50 -21.17
C TYR A 14 -11.07 9.19 -21.36
N LYS A 15 -10.28 8.83 -20.35
CA LYS A 15 -9.62 7.52 -20.27
C LYS A 15 -9.85 6.94 -18.89
N GLY A 16 -10.33 5.69 -18.85
CA GLY A 16 -10.47 4.89 -17.64
C GLY A 16 -9.55 3.68 -17.70
N ASP A 17 -8.76 3.45 -16.65
CA ASP A 17 -7.92 2.26 -16.49
C ASP A 17 -8.38 1.53 -15.22
N PHE A 18 -8.58 0.20 -15.33
CA PHE A 18 -9.00 -0.65 -14.23
C PHE A 18 -8.11 -1.88 -14.18
N SER A 19 -7.67 -2.28 -12.99
CA SER A 19 -6.91 -3.52 -12.81
C SER A 19 -7.23 -4.20 -11.48
N LEU A 20 -7.08 -5.53 -11.48
CA LEU A 20 -7.19 -6.39 -10.31
C LEU A 20 -5.82 -6.98 -10.01
N THR A 21 -5.42 -6.95 -8.75
CA THR A 21 -4.15 -7.51 -8.30
C THR A 21 -4.42 -8.55 -7.21
N LYS A 22 -3.81 -9.73 -7.34
CA LYS A 22 -3.83 -10.77 -6.32
C LYS A 22 -2.42 -10.99 -5.81
N ALA A 23 -2.30 -11.24 -4.50
CA ALA A 23 -1.03 -11.67 -3.94
C ALA A 23 -0.68 -13.07 -4.46
N ASP A 24 0.57 -13.24 -4.87
CA ASP A 24 1.14 -14.54 -5.16
C ASP A 24 1.90 -15.02 -3.92
N LEU A 25 1.42 -16.12 -3.34
CA LEU A 25 2.00 -16.74 -2.14
C LEU A 25 2.73 -18.04 -2.46
N THR A 26 2.92 -18.38 -3.73
CA THR A 26 3.50 -19.69 -4.15
C THR A 26 4.94 -19.89 -3.69
N ASP A 27 5.69 -18.80 -3.48
CA ASP A 27 7.07 -18.85 -3.00
C ASP A 27 7.18 -18.98 -1.45
N TYR A 28 6.05 -18.84 -0.73
CA TYR A 28 6.01 -18.99 0.72
C TYR A 28 5.76 -20.44 1.11
N ASN A 29 6.83 -21.20 1.28
CA ASN A 29 6.79 -22.60 1.72
C ASN A 29 6.75 -22.70 3.25
N LEU A 30 5.64 -22.26 3.87
CA LEU A 30 5.46 -22.35 5.31
C LEU A 30 5.06 -23.78 5.71
N MET A 31 5.56 -24.21 6.87
CA MET A 31 5.18 -25.46 7.49
C MET A 31 3.69 -25.43 7.89
N ASN A 32 2.98 -26.51 7.66
CA ASN A 32 1.68 -26.73 8.29
C ASN A 32 1.83 -27.04 9.79
N ALA A 33 0.73 -27.12 10.51
CA ALA A 33 0.75 -27.27 11.97
C ALA A 33 1.45 -28.58 12.43
N ASN A 34 1.27 -29.70 11.71
CA ASN A 34 1.95 -30.95 12.01
C ASN A 34 3.46 -30.88 11.74
N GLU A 35 3.83 -30.31 10.59
CA GLU A 35 5.24 -30.13 10.22
C GLU A 35 5.95 -29.22 11.21
N LYS A 36 5.28 -28.16 11.64
CA LYS A 36 5.84 -27.19 12.60
C LYS A 36 6.13 -27.85 13.96
N ILE A 37 5.20 -28.64 14.53
CA ILE A 37 5.42 -29.35 15.77
C ILE A 37 6.56 -30.36 15.60
N LYS A 38 6.58 -31.10 14.49
CA LYS A 38 7.64 -32.06 14.22
C LYS A 38 9.01 -31.42 14.12
N PHE A 39 9.07 -30.25 13.47
CA PHE A 39 10.30 -29.45 13.42
C PHE A 39 10.74 -29.01 14.82
N GLU A 40 9.82 -28.51 15.65
CA GLU A 40 10.11 -28.10 17.03
C GLU A 40 10.58 -29.23 17.92
N GLU A 41 10.02 -30.44 17.75
CA GLU A 41 10.50 -31.66 18.42
C GLU A 41 11.94 -32.00 18.02
N LEU A 42 12.22 -31.99 16.71
CA LEU A 42 13.55 -32.28 16.19
C LEU A 42 14.59 -31.22 16.58
N ALA A 43 14.16 -29.99 16.74
CA ALA A 43 14.98 -28.87 17.22
C ALA A 43 15.22 -28.90 18.75
N GLY A 44 14.57 -29.82 19.48
CA GLY A 44 14.73 -29.95 20.93
C GLY A 44 13.99 -28.91 21.76
N LEU A 45 13.00 -28.17 21.15
CA LEU A 45 12.26 -27.11 21.84
C LEU A 45 11.41 -27.59 23.02
N TYR A 46 11.13 -28.88 23.09
CA TYR A 46 10.38 -29.53 24.17
C TYR A 46 11.25 -30.36 25.12
N THR A 47 12.58 -30.14 25.11
CA THR A 47 13.51 -30.86 25.94
C THR A 47 14.23 -29.93 26.89
N ASP A 48 14.12 -30.18 28.18
CA ASP A 48 14.86 -29.42 29.17
C ASP A 48 16.34 -29.81 29.14
N LEU A 49 17.22 -28.82 29.01
CA LEU A 49 18.67 -28.99 28.97
C LEU A 49 19.32 -28.84 30.34
N THR A 50 18.54 -28.44 31.35
CA THR A 50 19.04 -28.17 32.73
C THR A 50 18.83 -29.34 33.70
N ASN A 51 18.15 -30.39 33.24
CA ASN A 51 17.70 -31.54 34.05
C ASN A 51 16.74 -31.13 35.19
N ASP A 52 15.93 -30.10 34.96
CA ASP A 52 14.86 -29.72 35.89
C ASP A 52 13.56 -30.46 35.53
N PRO A 53 13.08 -31.42 36.38
CA PRO A 53 11.86 -32.15 36.12
C PRO A 53 10.60 -31.29 36.02
N LEU A 54 10.56 -30.16 36.72
CA LEU A 54 9.41 -29.23 36.64
C LEU A 54 9.38 -28.50 35.31
N ASN A 55 10.54 -28.06 34.82
CA ASN A 55 10.65 -27.43 33.51
C ASN A 55 10.35 -28.46 32.39
N GLN A 56 10.81 -29.71 32.51
CA GLN A 56 10.47 -30.76 31.54
C GLN A 56 8.93 -31.01 31.53
N LEU A 57 8.28 -31.06 32.68
CA LEU A 57 6.83 -31.22 32.74
C LEU A 57 6.09 -30.08 32.07
N ARG A 58 6.55 -28.84 32.25
CA ARG A 58 6.00 -27.67 31.57
C ARG A 58 6.13 -27.77 30.05
N LEU A 59 7.28 -28.17 29.54
CA LEU A 59 7.53 -28.35 28.11
C LEU A 59 6.69 -29.48 27.52
N ASP A 60 6.51 -30.58 28.26
CA ASP A 60 5.62 -31.67 27.84
C ASP A 60 4.16 -31.22 27.76
N ASN A 61 3.68 -30.44 28.73
CA ASN A 61 2.36 -29.87 28.71
C ASN A 61 2.15 -28.93 27.51
N LEU A 62 3.10 -28.02 27.26
CA LEU A 62 3.11 -27.12 26.12
C LEU A 62 3.02 -27.90 24.80
N ARG A 63 3.82 -28.93 24.63
CA ARG A 63 3.79 -29.82 23.46
C ARG A 63 2.42 -30.47 23.30
N ASN A 64 1.87 -31.03 24.39
CA ASN A 64 0.60 -31.73 24.38
C ASN A 64 -0.57 -30.79 24.06
N GLU A 65 -0.56 -29.56 24.52
CA GLU A 65 -1.55 -28.54 24.15
C GLU A 65 -1.51 -28.23 22.65
N ARG A 66 -0.34 -28.05 22.08
CA ARG A 66 -0.18 -27.82 20.63
C ARG A 66 -0.65 -29.03 19.81
N LEU A 67 -0.28 -30.25 20.21
CA LEU A 67 -0.77 -31.49 19.60
C LEU A 67 -2.30 -31.64 19.70
N LYS A 68 -2.88 -31.28 20.83
CA LYS A 68 -4.35 -31.28 21.02
C LYS A 68 -5.04 -30.34 20.03
N GLU A 69 -4.49 -29.14 19.79
CA GLU A 69 -5.07 -28.21 18.81
C GLU A 69 -4.94 -28.76 17.38
N VAL A 70 -3.81 -29.31 17.02
CA VAL A 70 -3.63 -29.98 15.72
C VAL A 70 -4.56 -31.17 15.55
N ALA A 71 -4.74 -32.02 16.61
CA ALA A 71 -5.68 -33.12 16.58
C ALA A 71 -7.15 -32.67 16.42
N ARG A 72 -7.47 -31.45 16.82
CA ARG A 72 -8.77 -30.81 16.60
C ARG A 72 -8.93 -30.20 15.19
N GLY A 73 -7.90 -30.29 14.34
CA GLY A 73 -7.89 -29.79 12.98
C GLY A 73 -7.44 -28.33 12.85
N VAL A 74 -6.77 -27.77 13.87
CA VAL A 74 -6.20 -26.43 13.76
C VAL A 74 -4.96 -26.48 12.88
N ASP A 75 -5.04 -25.80 11.76
CA ASP A 75 -3.96 -25.59 10.79
C ASP A 75 -4.18 -24.24 10.10
N THR A 76 -3.69 -23.19 10.73
CA THR A 76 -3.98 -21.81 10.31
C THR A 76 -2.94 -21.33 9.31
N TYR A 77 -3.37 -21.06 8.08
CA TYR A 77 -2.53 -20.38 7.10
C TYR A 77 -2.64 -18.86 7.30
N TRP A 78 -1.79 -18.32 8.16
CA TRP A 78 -1.84 -16.92 8.61
C TRP A 78 -1.64 -15.91 7.49
N LEU A 79 -0.85 -16.25 6.46
CA LEU A 79 -0.54 -15.31 5.37
C LEU A 79 -1.77 -14.87 4.55
N SER A 80 -2.85 -15.66 4.55
CA SER A 80 -4.08 -15.31 3.86
C SER A 80 -4.92 -14.26 4.60
N GLU A 81 -4.71 -14.11 5.91
CA GLU A 81 -5.57 -13.28 6.75
C GLU A 81 -5.49 -11.79 6.44
N PRO A 82 -4.31 -11.18 6.23
CA PRO A 82 -4.22 -9.77 5.90
C PRO A 82 -4.55 -9.46 4.44
N LEU A 83 -4.79 -10.46 3.61
CA LEU A 83 -4.86 -10.28 2.17
C LEU A 83 -6.28 -10.16 1.63
N ARG A 84 -6.40 -9.44 0.52
CA ARG A 84 -7.59 -9.32 -0.33
C ARG A 84 -7.18 -9.23 -1.80
N THR A 85 -8.13 -9.31 -2.69
CA THR A 85 -7.90 -8.88 -4.09
C THR A 85 -7.83 -7.36 -4.12
N GLY A 86 -6.70 -6.82 -4.54
CA GLY A 86 -6.51 -5.39 -4.74
C GLY A 86 -7.24 -4.91 -5.99
N PHE A 87 -7.74 -3.67 -5.94
CA PHE A 87 -8.42 -3.03 -7.05
C PHE A 87 -7.82 -1.66 -7.33
N VAL A 88 -7.51 -1.41 -8.59
CA VAL A 88 -7.00 -0.11 -9.05
C VAL A 88 -7.96 0.46 -10.07
N GLN A 89 -8.34 1.71 -9.87
CA GLN A 89 -9.07 2.50 -10.86
C GLN A 89 -8.40 3.85 -11.06
N LYS A 90 -8.31 4.28 -12.31
CA LYS A 90 -7.77 5.58 -12.68
C LYS A 90 -8.64 6.20 -13.77
N HIS A 91 -9.05 7.41 -13.54
CA HIS A 91 -9.88 8.19 -14.45
C HIS A 91 -9.13 9.44 -14.84
N ASN A 92 -9.04 9.69 -16.12
CA ASN A 92 -8.44 10.90 -16.67
C ASN A 92 -9.43 11.60 -17.61
N VAL A 93 -9.67 12.87 -17.35
CA VAL A 93 -10.44 13.75 -18.23
C VAL A 93 -9.50 14.83 -18.72
N TYR A 94 -9.45 15.03 -20.03
CA TYR A 94 -8.62 16.07 -20.62
C TYR A 94 -9.44 16.86 -21.64
N ALA A 95 -9.40 18.18 -21.49
CA ALA A 95 -10.02 19.12 -22.41
C ALA A 95 -8.95 20.04 -23.00
N ASP A 96 -8.88 20.13 -24.32
CA ASP A 96 -7.95 21.04 -24.97
C ASP A 96 -8.59 21.75 -26.17
N GLY A 97 -7.99 22.87 -26.56
CA GLY A 97 -8.47 23.64 -27.70
C GLY A 97 -7.77 24.98 -27.82
N GLY A 98 -8.33 25.80 -28.67
CA GLY A 98 -7.86 27.17 -28.86
C GLY A 98 -7.47 27.50 -30.29
N GLU A 99 -7.09 28.74 -30.48
CA GLU A 99 -6.71 29.31 -31.78
C GLU A 99 -5.17 29.46 -31.90
N GLU A 100 -4.76 30.13 -32.98
CA GLU A 100 -3.33 30.35 -33.25
C GLU A 100 -2.64 31.20 -32.18
N LYS A 101 -3.36 32.18 -31.62
CA LYS A 101 -2.85 33.09 -30.61
C LYS A 101 -2.94 32.54 -29.19
N ILE A 102 -3.98 31.76 -28.89
CA ILE A 102 -4.19 31.20 -27.56
C ILE A 102 -4.57 29.73 -27.64
N ARG A 103 -3.90 28.90 -26.86
CA ARG A 103 -4.23 27.49 -26.69
C ARG A 103 -4.26 27.14 -25.22
N TYR A 104 -5.15 26.26 -24.86
CA TYR A 104 -5.33 25.81 -23.48
C TYR A 104 -5.55 24.31 -23.43
N GLY A 105 -5.09 23.72 -22.34
CA GLY A 105 -5.36 22.33 -21.99
C GLY A 105 -5.65 22.25 -20.50
N LEU A 106 -6.69 21.53 -20.14
CA LEU A 106 -7.08 21.25 -18.76
C LEU A 106 -7.21 19.75 -18.56
N GLY A 107 -6.45 19.21 -17.64
CA GLY A 107 -6.50 17.80 -17.27
C GLY A 107 -6.91 17.62 -15.83
N LEU A 108 -7.74 16.62 -15.58
CA LEU A 108 -8.08 16.13 -14.24
C LEU A 108 -7.85 14.62 -14.21
N THR A 109 -7.12 14.17 -13.22
CA THR A 109 -6.86 12.73 -12.99
C THR A 109 -7.27 12.38 -11.58
N TYR A 110 -8.11 11.37 -11.45
CA TYR A 110 -8.42 10.71 -10.19
C TYR A 110 -7.92 9.27 -10.24
N GLY A 111 -7.21 8.84 -9.22
CA GLY A 111 -6.77 7.46 -9.05
C GLY A 111 -7.13 6.96 -7.67
N ASN A 112 -7.62 5.72 -7.60
CA ASN A 112 -7.81 5.02 -6.34
C ASN A 112 -7.21 3.62 -6.46
N THR A 113 -6.32 3.29 -5.55
CA THR A 113 -5.69 1.98 -5.42
C THR A 113 -6.05 1.38 -4.08
N GLU A 114 -6.75 0.27 -4.10
CA GLU A 114 -6.89 -0.60 -2.94
C GLU A 114 -5.83 -1.70 -3.05
N GLY A 115 -4.91 -1.74 -2.08
CA GLY A 115 -3.80 -2.69 -2.06
C GLY A 115 -4.26 -4.12 -1.79
N VAL A 116 -3.34 -5.08 -2.02
CA VAL A 116 -3.57 -6.51 -1.72
C VAL A 116 -3.58 -6.80 -0.22
N MET A 117 -2.96 -5.97 0.60
CA MET A 117 -3.17 -5.99 2.05
C MET A 117 -4.42 -5.19 2.40
N LYS A 118 -5.22 -5.72 3.32
CA LYS A 118 -6.34 -4.99 3.91
C LYS A 118 -5.82 -3.69 4.52
N GLU A 119 -6.62 -2.63 4.47
CA GLU A 119 -6.29 -1.28 4.98
C GLU A 119 -5.23 -0.52 4.17
N SER A 120 -4.52 -1.17 3.25
CA SER A 120 -3.64 -0.46 2.31
C SER A 120 -4.46 0.21 1.22
N SER A 121 -4.32 1.54 1.11
CA SER A 121 -4.96 2.32 0.04
C SER A 121 -4.14 3.54 -0.34
N ARG A 122 -4.34 3.99 -1.58
CA ARG A 122 -3.74 5.22 -2.11
C ARG A 122 -4.74 5.92 -3.01
N GLN A 123 -5.07 7.17 -2.67
CA GLN A 123 -5.90 8.04 -3.50
C GLN A 123 -5.05 9.18 -4.06
N THR A 124 -5.24 9.47 -5.33
CA THR A 124 -4.56 10.58 -6.01
C THR A 124 -5.57 11.44 -6.73
N LEU A 125 -5.43 12.77 -6.61
CA LEU A 125 -6.17 13.74 -7.38
C LEU A 125 -5.17 14.73 -7.96
N SER A 126 -5.10 14.80 -9.29
CA SER A 126 -4.20 15.72 -9.98
C SER A 126 -4.97 16.61 -10.95
N GLY A 127 -4.65 17.89 -10.92
CA GLY A 127 -5.13 18.89 -11.87
C GLY A 127 -3.98 19.53 -12.63
N ASN A 128 -4.09 19.67 -13.94
CA ASN A 128 -3.11 20.39 -14.73
C ASN A 128 -3.78 21.38 -15.66
N LEU A 129 -3.18 22.58 -15.78
CA LEU A 129 -3.56 23.63 -16.71
C LEU A 129 -2.34 24.00 -17.54
N ASP A 130 -2.48 23.87 -18.83
CA ASP A 130 -1.52 24.32 -19.83
C ASP A 130 -2.10 25.51 -20.61
N LEU A 131 -1.40 26.64 -20.63
CA LEU A 131 -1.79 27.83 -21.36
C LEU A 131 -0.62 28.27 -22.25
N ILE A 132 -0.90 28.51 -23.53
CA ILE A 132 0.03 29.04 -24.49
C ILE A 132 -0.57 30.27 -25.13
N TYR A 133 0.13 31.41 -25.04
CA TYR A 133 -0.27 32.68 -25.66
C TYR A 133 0.83 33.17 -26.59
N ARG A 134 0.46 33.53 -27.84
CA ARG A 134 1.37 34.02 -28.86
C ARG A 134 0.95 35.41 -29.30
N THR A 135 1.89 36.32 -29.34
CA THR A 135 1.67 37.68 -29.84
C THR A 135 2.93 38.22 -30.52
N GLY A 136 2.83 38.58 -31.80
CA GLY A 136 3.97 39.03 -32.60
C GLY A 136 5.11 37.99 -32.58
N LYS A 137 6.28 38.39 -32.10
CA LYS A 137 7.48 37.55 -31.95
C LYS A 137 7.59 36.88 -30.59
N PHE A 138 6.57 36.99 -29.74
CA PHE A 138 6.62 36.44 -28.38
C PHE A 138 5.67 35.26 -28.24
N GLN A 139 6.11 34.26 -27.47
CA GLN A 139 5.27 33.18 -26.94
C GLN A 139 5.43 33.08 -25.43
N PHE A 140 4.34 33.08 -24.73
CA PHE A 140 4.26 32.84 -23.30
C PHE A 140 3.59 31.50 -23.07
N SER A 141 4.17 30.68 -22.21
CA SER A 141 3.58 29.40 -21.84
C SER A 141 3.54 29.30 -20.31
N ASN A 142 2.42 28.89 -19.77
CA ASN A 142 2.29 28.60 -18.36
C ASN A 142 1.80 27.16 -18.21
N LYS A 143 2.43 26.41 -17.31
CA LYS A 143 2.01 25.09 -16.90
C LYS A 143 1.86 25.05 -15.39
N LEU A 144 0.63 24.88 -14.94
CA LEU A 144 0.27 24.67 -13.55
C LEU A 144 -0.07 23.19 -13.33
N THR A 145 0.45 22.62 -12.27
CA THR A 145 0.07 21.28 -11.79
C THR A 145 -0.23 21.37 -10.30
N ILE A 146 -1.32 20.76 -9.88
CA ILE A 146 -1.73 20.62 -8.49
C ILE A 146 -1.97 19.13 -8.26
N ASP A 147 -1.31 18.56 -7.25
CA ASP A 147 -1.40 17.15 -6.90
C ASP A 147 -1.82 17.02 -5.44
N TYR A 148 -2.73 16.11 -5.17
CA TYR A 148 -3.09 15.67 -3.83
C TYR A 148 -2.98 14.16 -3.76
N LEU A 149 -2.31 13.68 -2.74
CA LEU A 149 -2.12 12.28 -2.44
C LEU A 149 -2.58 12.00 -1.03
N GLU A 150 -3.38 10.96 -0.85
CA GLU A 150 -3.72 10.38 0.45
C GLU A 150 -3.31 8.91 0.45
N THR A 151 -2.64 8.48 1.52
CA THR A 151 -2.20 7.10 1.72
C THR A 151 -2.73 6.56 3.03
N SER A 152 -3.00 5.26 3.06
CA SER A 152 -3.24 4.50 4.28
C SER A 152 -2.45 3.21 4.21
N ASP A 153 -1.68 2.92 5.24
CA ASP A 153 -0.89 1.70 5.36
C ASP A 153 -1.40 0.80 6.48
N PRO A 154 -1.28 -0.53 6.35
CA PRO A 154 -1.69 -1.47 7.38
C PRO A 154 -0.87 -1.27 8.65
N VAL A 155 -1.54 -1.16 9.78
CA VAL A 155 -0.90 -1.03 11.10
C VAL A 155 -0.16 -2.31 11.50
N VAL A 156 -0.65 -3.47 11.04
CA VAL A 156 -0.03 -4.78 11.28
C VAL A 156 0.70 -5.21 10.01
N SER A 157 2.01 -5.42 10.13
CA SER A 157 2.85 -5.81 9.01
C SER A 157 2.55 -7.24 8.54
N PHE A 158 2.81 -7.52 7.25
CA PHE A 158 2.69 -8.87 6.70
C PHE A 158 3.59 -9.88 7.42
N SER A 159 4.77 -9.45 7.90
CA SER A 159 5.70 -10.28 8.64
C SER A 159 5.16 -10.75 9.99
N GLU A 160 4.32 -9.98 10.66
CA GLU A 160 3.70 -10.40 11.92
C GLU A 160 2.78 -11.61 11.71
N TYR A 161 2.04 -11.64 10.60
CA TYR A 161 1.25 -12.81 10.22
C TYR A 161 2.15 -14.01 9.84
N ALA A 162 3.27 -13.77 9.16
CA ALA A 162 4.19 -14.83 8.77
C ALA A 162 4.89 -15.49 9.97
N LEU A 163 5.05 -14.78 11.09
CA LEU A 163 5.64 -15.28 12.32
C LEU A 163 4.67 -16.07 13.20
N ALA A 164 3.35 -15.95 12.97
CA ALA A 164 2.37 -16.67 13.74
C ALA A 164 2.36 -18.16 13.40
N ASN A 165 2.47 -19.01 14.43
CA ASN A 165 2.54 -20.45 14.22
C ASN A 165 1.18 -21.06 13.80
N PRO A 166 1.17 -22.04 12.89
CA PRO A 166 -0.04 -22.59 12.29
C PRO A 166 -0.93 -23.38 13.27
N TYR A 167 -0.41 -23.82 14.41
CA TYR A 167 -1.16 -24.51 15.46
C TYR A 167 -1.96 -23.54 16.37
N TYR A 168 -1.89 -22.23 16.19
CA TYR A 168 -2.70 -21.27 16.90
C TYR A 168 -4.04 -21.03 16.17
N ARG A 169 -5.12 -20.92 16.97
CA ARG A 169 -6.45 -20.60 16.46
C ARG A 169 -6.56 -19.12 16.14
N LYS A 170 -7.30 -18.79 15.08
CA LYS A 170 -7.70 -17.40 14.76
C LYS A 170 -8.72 -16.86 15.75
N TYR A 171 -9.66 -17.73 16.16
CA TYR A 171 -10.82 -17.38 16.98
C TYR A 171 -10.91 -18.30 18.18
N ASN A 172 -11.34 -17.75 19.31
CA ASN A 172 -11.68 -18.53 20.50
C ASN A 172 -12.99 -19.30 20.33
N ALA A 173 -13.42 -20.02 21.39
CA ALA A 173 -14.64 -20.83 21.37
C ALA A 173 -15.91 -20.02 21.13
N ASP A 174 -15.94 -18.76 21.52
CA ASP A 174 -17.07 -17.83 21.38
C ASP A 174 -17.05 -17.09 20.02
N GLY A 175 -16.07 -17.37 19.15
CA GLY A 175 -15.89 -16.71 17.85
C GLY A 175 -15.19 -15.35 17.96
N GLY A 176 -14.72 -14.96 19.13
CA GLY A 176 -13.95 -13.76 19.37
C GLY A 176 -12.47 -13.90 18.95
N VAL A 177 -11.76 -12.79 18.87
CA VAL A 177 -10.30 -12.75 18.66
C VAL A 177 -9.67 -12.38 20.00
N ASP A 178 -8.82 -13.26 20.53
CA ASP A 178 -8.08 -12.99 21.75
C ASP A 178 -6.88 -12.09 21.49
N LYS A 179 -6.50 -11.33 22.50
CA LYS A 179 -5.33 -10.41 22.42
C LYS A 179 -4.03 -11.16 22.15
N TYR A 180 -3.89 -12.34 22.71
CA TYR A 180 -2.70 -13.17 22.58
C TYR A 180 -3.06 -14.54 22.01
N LEU A 181 -2.19 -15.07 21.15
CA LEU A 181 -2.28 -16.44 20.63
C LEU A 181 -1.85 -17.47 21.69
N TYR A 182 -0.93 -17.05 22.56
CA TYR A 182 -0.43 -17.85 23.66
C TYR A 182 0.03 -16.92 24.79
N VAL A 183 -0.25 -17.30 26.01
CA VAL A 183 0.23 -16.66 27.23
C VAL A 183 1.00 -17.72 28.02
N PRO A 184 2.32 -17.56 28.21
CA PRO A 184 3.14 -18.46 29.02
C PRO A 184 2.66 -18.53 30.46
N GLU A 185 2.88 -19.67 31.13
CA GLU A 185 2.59 -19.84 32.56
C GLU A 185 3.63 -19.16 33.45
N ASN A 186 4.82 -18.89 32.93
CA ASN A 186 5.87 -18.19 33.63
C ASN A 186 5.99 -16.74 33.16
N ASP A 187 6.37 -15.86 34.07
CA ASP A 187 6.52 -14.41 33.80
C ASP A 187 7.78 -14.07 33.00
N ASP A 188 8.68 -15.01 32.78
CA ASP A 188 9.97 -14.81 32.08
C ASP A 188 9.81 -14.84 30.54
N GLU A 189 8.72 -15.40 30.02
CA GLU A 189 8.43 -15.45 28.61
C GLU A 189 7.35 -14.44 28.21
N ALA A 190 7.59 -13.70 27.12
CA ALA A 190 6.59 -12.77 26.62
C ALA A 190 5.40 -13.49 25.96
N PRO A 191 4.15 -13.02 26.17
CA PRO A 191 3.00 -13.54 25.46
C PRO A 191 3.14 -13.37 23.94
N VAL A 192 2.65 -14.33 23.17
CA VAL A 192 2.62 -14.27 21.72
C VAL A 192 1.45 -13.41 21.26
N PRO A 193 1.67 -12.25 20.66
CA PRO A 193 0.58 -11.36 20.24
C PRO A 193 -0.23 -11.98 19.11
N ASN A 194 -1.52 -11.61 19.05
CA ASN A 194 -2.39 -12.01 17.97
C ASN A 194 -2.46 -10.88 16.93
N PRO A 195 -1.96 -11.09 15.70
CA PRO A 195 -2.00 -10.06 14.67
C PRO A 195 -3.43 -9.63 14.30
N LEU A 196 -4.41 -10.55 14.39
CA LEU A 196 -5.83 -10.21 14.15
C LEU A 196 -6.42 -9.30 15.23
N TRP A 197 -5.94 -9.41 16.47
CA TRP A 197 -6.34 -8.48 17.52
C TRP A 197 -5.80 -7.09 17.25
N ASN A 198 -4.51 -6.99 16.95
CA ASN A 198 -3.85 -5.73 16.65
C ASN A 198 -4.49 -5.03 15.42
N ALA A 199 -4.86 -5.80 14.39
CA ALA A 199 -5.55 -5.27 13.21
C ALA A 199 -6.98 -4.76 13.48
N ARG A 200 -7.59 -5.09 14.62
CA ARG A 200 -8.93 -4.59 15.01
C ARG A 200 -8.89 -3.32 15.85
N LEU A 201 -7.72 -2.95 16.33
CA LEU A 201 -7.58 -1.72 17.09
C LEU A 201 -7.82 -0.52 16.16
N SER A 202 -8.45 0.53 16.72
CA SER A 202 -8.74 1.77 15.98
C SER A 202 -7.48 2.62 15.73
N ASN A 203 -6.39 1.96 15.40
CA ASN A 203 -5.14 2.59 14.98
C ASN A 203 -5.18 2.80 13.47
N TYR A 204 -4.48 3.83 13.00
CA TYR A 204 -4.33 4.09 11.58
C TYR A 204 -2.94 4.66 11.31
N ASP A 205 -2.41 4.32 10.16
CA ASP A 205 -1.23 4.94 9.58
C ASP A 205 -1.67 5.62 8.28
N ARG A 206 -1.73 6.96 8.30
CA ARG A 206 -2.21 7.77 7.18
C ARG A 206 -1.26 8.90 6.92
N GLY A 207 -1.03 9.15 5.65
CA GLY A 207 -0.27 10.30 5.17
C GLY A 207 -1.04 11.03 4.08
N ASP A 208 -0.87 12.33 4.04
CA ASP A 208 -1.35 13.18 2.96
C ASP A 208 -0.21 14.06 2.46
N GLU A 209 -0.24 14.32 1.16
CA GLU A 209 0.74 15.18 0.50
C GLU A 209 0.02 16.10 -0.48
N PHE A 210 0.35 17.38 -0.42
CA PHE A 210 -0.13 18.38 -1.37
C PHE A 210 1.06 18.95 -2.15
N GLY A 211 0.99 18.84 -3.48
CA GLY A 211 1.97 19.36 -4.43
C GLY A 211 1.41 20.49 -5.27
N PHE A 212 2.18 21.54 -5.43
CA PHE A 212 1.91 22.63 -6.34
C PHE A 212 3.15 22.92 -7.18
N THR A 213 3.00 22.94 -8.51
CA THR A 213 4.08 23.31 -9.42
C THR A 213 3.55 24.27 -10.48
N ASN A 214 4.19 25.41 -10.61
CA ASN A 214 3.92 26.36 -11.72
C ASN A 214 5.20 26.64 -12.49
N ASN A 215 5.15 26.48 -13.80
CA ASN A 215 6.24 26.79 -14.71
C ASN A 215 5.77 27.82 -15.73
N PHE A 216 6.43 28.98 -15.76
CA PHE A 216 6.24 30.02 -16.74
C PHE A 216 7.43 30.09 -17.68
N ILE A 217 7.15 30.17 -18.98
CA ILE A 217 8.18 30.26 -20.03
C ILE A 217 7.83 31.42 -20.95
N ALA A 218 8.78 32.32 -21.14
CA ALA A 218 8.71 33.37 -22.14
C ALA A 218 9.74 33.10 -23.25
N GLU A 219 9.30 33.16 -24.48
CA GLU A 219 10.13 32.92 -25.66
C GLU A 219 10.02 34.12 -26.61
N TRP A 220 11.17 34.58 -27.08
CA TRP A 220 11.28 35.65 -28.07
C TRP A 220 11.94 35.12 -29.34
N PHE A 221 11.21 35.18 -30.44
CA PHE A 221 11.68 34.81 -31.77
C PHE A 221 12.16 36.08 -32.50
N ALA A 222 13.38 36.49 -32.22
CA ALA A 222 13.94 37.72 -32.75
C ALA A 222 14.06 37.69 -34.28
N THR A 223 14.59 36.59 -34.82
CA THR A 223 14.70 36.26 -36.25
C THR A 223 14.32 34.79 -36.46
N THR A 224 14.39 34.29 -37.71
CA THR A 224 14.22 32.85 -38.01
C THR A 224 15.25 31.97 -37.29
N ASP A 225 16.46 32.51 -37.06
CA ASP A 225 17.60 31.76 -36.55
C ASP A 225 17.98 32.13 -35.10
N LEU A 226 17.39 33.20 -34.55
CA LEU A 226 17.66 33.67 -33.20
C LEU A 226 16.44 33.60 -32.32
N ARG A 227 16.51 32.80 -31.26
CA ARG A 227 15.49 32.64 -30.24
C ARG A 227 16.09 32.82 -28.84
N ALA A 228 15.44 33.63 -28.03
CA ALA A 228 15.77 33.73 -26.60
C ALA A 228 14.61 33.10 -25.78
N ARG A 229 14.97 32.46 -24.68
CA ARG A 229 14.00 31.77 -23.79
C ARG A 229 14.36 32.04 -22.34
N ALA A 230 13.36 32.46 -21.56
CA ALA A 230 13.42 32.56 -20.12
C ALA A 230 12.42 31.59 -19.48
N LYS A 231 12.82 30.92 -18.42
CA LYS A 231 11.95 30.00 -17.65
C LYS A 231 12.00 30.38 -16.18
N PHE A 232 10.83 30.49 -15.58
CA PHE A 232 10.63 30.65 -14.15
C PHE A 232 9.72 29.53 -13.63
N GLY A 233 10.14 28.87 -12.55
CA GLY A 233 9.38 27.77 -11.94
C GLY A 233 9.30 27.92 -10.44
N VAL A 234 8.14 27.60 -9.89
CA VAL A 234 7.89 27.50 -8.44
C VAL A 234 7.29 26.14 -8.16
N THR A 235 7.86 25.46 -7.16
CA THR A 235 7.31 24.18 -6.64
C THR A 235 7.19 24.27 -5.14
N LYS A 236 6.08 23.78 -4.61
CA LYS A 236 5.84 23.61 -3.18
C LYS A 236 5.25 22.21 -2.96
N THR A 237 5.78 21.50 -1.98
CA THR A 237 5.24 20.23 -1.48
C THR A 237 5.10 20.34 0.04
N THR A 238 3.99 19.88 0.56
CA THR A 238 3.72 19.86 2.02
C THR A 238 3.08 18.56 2.40
#